data_408ba4625a29777a9fc99fda743d7dba
#
_entry.id   408ba4625a29777a9fc99fda743d7dba
#
_cell.length_a   1.000
_cell.length_b   1.000
_cell.length_c   1.000
_cell.angle_alpha   90.00
_cell.angle_beta   90.00
_cell.angle_gamma   90.00
#
_symmetry.space_group_name_H-M   'P 1'
#
loop_
_entity.id
_entity.type
_entity.pdbx_description
1 polymer ?
#
loop_
_entity_poly.entity_id
_entity_poly.type
_entity_poly.pdbx_seq_one_letter_code
_entity_poly.pdbx_strand_id
1 'polypeptide(L)'
;MGVDMKPDMVSFATLTPYALLGLCFGPVAGVLASKFGYRSVLRAGLIVSIAGVLFGIFLSNNASIPSLVIISVVLGIAYAGTANIMLNGLGIVLSPEDNPGYLPGMNAGAFNLGAGLSFAVLYAVMDAFAMNGAQVGYSAAMIAAAVLLGAALLVSLFIPKPSDADNS
;
A
#
# COMPACT_ATOMS: atom_id res chain seq x y z
N MET A 1 -6.64 10.63 -22.50
CA MET A 1 -8.00 11.07 -22.11
C MET A 1 -8.32 10.41 -20.78
N GLY A 2 -8.60 11.19 -19.73
CA GLY A 2 -9.04 10.63 -18.44
C GLY A 2 -10.48 10.15 -18.52
N VAL A 3 -10.90 9.38 -17.52
CA VAL A 3 -12.32 9.08 -17.33
C VAL A 3 -13.02 10.39 -17.01
N ASP A 4 -14.02 10.76 -17.81
CA ASP A 4 -14.75 12.03 -17.67
C ASP A 4 -15.74 11.93 -16.50
N MET A 5 -15.18 11.97 -15.28
CA MET A 5 -15.90 11.85 -14.01
C MET A 5 -15.71 13.08 -13.14
N LYS A 6 -16.75 13.41 -12.40
CA LYS A 6 -16.64 14.43 -11.34
C LYS A 6 -15.68 13.95 -10.24
N PRO A 7 -14.90 14.84 -9.60
CA PRO A 7 -13.91 14.46 -8.57
C PRO A 7 -14.49 13.65 -7.40
N ASP A 8 -15.71 13.94 -6.98
CA ASP A 8 -16.42 13.20 -5.94
C ASP A 8 -16.73 11.76 -6.35
N MET A 9 -17.12 11.54 -7.62
CA MET A 9 -17.35 10.22 -8.17
C MET A 9 -16.05 9.40 -8.31
N VAL A 10 -14.93 10.05 -8.66
CA VAL A 10 -13.61 9.39 -8.67
C VAL A 10 -13.24 8.91 -7.28
N SER A 11 -13.38 9.77 -6.28
CA SER A 11 -13.12 9.42 -4.88
C SER A 11 -14.02 8.26 -4.41
N PHE A 12 -15.30 8.29 -4.74
CA PHE A 12 -16.22 7.21 -4.39
C PHE A 12 -15.84 5.89 -5.07
N ALA A 13 -15.50 5.92 -6.37
CA ALA A 13 -15.13 4.72 -7.12
C ALA A 13 -13.78 4.12 -6.73
N THR A 14 -12.88 4.89 -6.11
CA THR A 14 -11.53 4.46 -5.74
C THR A 14 -11.38 4.25 -4.24
N LEU A 15 -11.66 5.25 -3.41
CA LEU A 15 -11.42 5.20 -1.97
C LEU A 15 -12.40 4.25 -1.25
N THR A 16 -13.65 4.18 -1.70
CA THR A 16 -14.66 3.33 -1.05
C THR A 16 -14.31 1.84 -1.17
N PRO A 17 -14.09 1.26 -2.39
CA PRO A 17 -13.70 -0.14 -2.49
C PRO A 17 -12.35 -0.41 -1.84
N TYR A 18 -11.38 0.51 -1.93
CA TYR A 18 -10.09 0.40 -1.24
C TYR A 18 -10.27 0.25 0.28
N ALA A 19 -11.03 1.13 0.91
CA ALA A 19 -11.23 1.14 2.36
C ALA A 19 -12.06 -0.07 2.83
N LEU A 20 -13.17 -0.39 2.13
CA LEU A 20 -14.03 -1.52 2.49
C LEU A 20 -13.28 -2.85 2.39
N LEU A 21 -12.57 -3.08 1.30
CA LEU A 21 -11.81 -4.33 1.12
C LEU A 21 -10.62 -4.40 2.09
N GLY A 22 -9.96 -3.28 2.38
CA GLY A 22 -8.93 -3.19 3.39
C GLY A 22 -9.45 -3.60 4.77
N LEU A 23 -10.60 -3.07 5.17
CA LEU A 23 -11.26 -3.41 6.44
C LEU A 23 -11.68 -4.89 6.50
N CYS A 24 -12.36 -5.38 5.47
CA CYS A 24 -12.86 -6.75 5.44
C CYS A 24 -11.72 -7.78 5.38
N PHE A 25 -10.60 -7.47 4.75
CA PHE A 25 -9.49 -8.40 4.60
C PHE A 25 -8.55 -8.44 5.82
N GLY A 26 -8.58 -7.45 6.71
CA GLY A 26 -7.75 -7.40 7.91
C GLY A 26 -7.80 -8.68 8.75
N PRO A 27 -8.99 -9.21 9.13
CA PRO A 27 -9.10 -10.48 9.84
C PRO A 27 -8.48 -11.67 9.09
N VAL A 28 -8.64 -11.72 7.77
CA VAL A 28 -8.05 -12.77 6.92
C VAL A 28 -6.52 -12.69 6.96
N ALA A 29 -5.96 -11.49 6.86
CA ALA A 29 -4.53 -11.26 6.98
C ALA A 29 -4.00 -11.68 8.36
N GLY A 30 -4.77 -11.46 9.44
CA GLY A 30 -4.45 -11.94 10.78
C GLY A 30 -4.36 -13.47 10.84
N VAL A 31 -5.32 -14.18 10.25
CA VAL A 31 -5.28 -15.66 10.16
C VAL A 31 -4.10 -16.14 9.32
N LEU A 32 -3.78 -15.45 8.23
CA LEU A 32 -2.60 -15.77 7.42
C LEU A 32 -1.31 -15.54 8.23
N ALA A 33 -1.23 -14.47 9.01
CA ALA A 33 -0.08 -14.17 9.85
C ALA A 33 0.16 -15.21 10.93
N SER A 34 -0.90 -15.78 11.53
CA SER A 34 -0.77 -16.87 12.50
C SER A 34 -0.20 -18.15 11.88
N LYS A 35 -0.43 -18.39 10.58
CA LYS A 35 0.06 -19.58 9.87
C LYS A 35 1.45 -19.39 9.24
N PHE A 36 1.70 -18.23 8.65
CA PHE A 36 2.89 -17.96 7.82
C PHE A 36 3.84 -16.94 8.45
N GLY A 37 3.45 -16.33 9.57
CA GLY A 37 4.18 -15.28 10.25
C GLY A 37 3.95 -13.89 9.63
N TYR A 38 3.97 -12.86 10.49
CA TYR A 38 3.74 -11.45 10.11
C TYR A 38 4.64 -10.98 8.96
N ARG A 39 5.93 -11.34 8.98
CA ARG A 39 6.91 -10.91 7.98
C ARG A 39 6.60 -11.45 6.58
N SER A 40 6.20 -12.71 6.49
CA SER A 40 5.88 -13.35 5.20
C SER A 40 4.62 -12.74 4.59
N VAL A 41 3.59 -12.52 5.42
CA VAL A 41 2.34 -11.92 4.99
C VAL A 41 2.53 -10.45 4.61
N LEU A 42 3.35 -9.69 5.36
CA LEU A 42 3.74 -8.32 4.99
C LEU A 42 4.38 -8.27 3.59
N ARG A 43 5.37 -9.12 3.35
CA ARG A 43 6.08 -9.17 2.07
C ARG A 43 5.17 -9.58 0.92
N ALA A 44 4.29 -10.55 1.15
CA ALA A 44 3.28 -10.94 0.16
C ALA A 44 2.36 -9.76 -0.19
N GLY A 45 1.88 -9.02 0.82
CA GLY A 45 1.08 -7.80 0.61
C GLY A 45 1.83 -6.73 -0.20
N LEU A 46 3.11 -6.48 0.10
CA LEU A 46 3.93 -5.54 -0.66
C LEU A 46 4.15 -5.98 -2.11
N ILE A 47 4.44 -7.28 -2.35
CA ILE A 47 4.61 -7.83 -3.70
C ILE A 47 3.33 -7.66 -4.52
N VAL A 48 2.18 -8.02 -3.96
CA VAL A 48 0.88 -7.85 -4.64
C VAL A 48 0.56 -6.37 -4.86
N SER A 49 0.94 -5.48 -3.93
CA SER A 49 0.78 -4.03 -4.11
C SER A 49 1.64 -3.51 -5.28
N ILE A 50 2.89 -3.96 -5.40
CA ILE A 50 3.77 -3.61 -6.54
C ILE A 50 3.14 -4.07 -7.84
N ALA A 51 2.70 -5.33 -7.90
CA ALA A 51 2.04 -5.88 -9.09
C ALA A 51 0.75 -5.09 -9.44
N GLY A 52 -0.05 -4.71 -8.44
CA GLY A 52 -1.26 -3.90 -8.62
C GLY A 52 -0.96 -2.51 -9.19
N VAL A 53 0.08 -1.84 -8.69
CA VAL A 53 0.51 -0.53 -9.20
C VAL A 53 1.04 -0.65 -10.63
N LEU A 54 1.86 -1.65 -10.94
CA LEU A 54 2.38 -1.88 -12.29
C LEU A 54 1.25 -2.23 -13.27
N PHE A 55 0.27 -3.03 -12.83
CA PHE A 55 -0.92 -3.32 -13.62
C PHE A 55 -1.75 -2.05 -13.88
N GLY A 56 -1.73 -1.09 -12.96
CA GLY A 56 -2.32 0.24 -13.12
C GLY A 56 -1.77 1.00 -14.34
N ILE A 57 -0.49 0.83 -14.69
CA ILE A 57 0.12 1.42 -15.90
C ILE A 57 -0.58 0.87 -17.16
N PHE A 58 -0.79 -0.43 -17.20
CA PHE A 58 -1.49 -1.07 -18.33
C PHE A 58 -2.93 -0.59 -18.46
N LEU A 59 -3.64 -0.44 -17.35
CA LEU A 59 -5.01 0.05 -17.33
C LEU A 59 -5.13 1.55 -17.60
N SER A 60 -4.09 2.35 -17.37
CA SER A 60 -4.10 3.79 -17.65
C SER A 60 -4.25 4.08 -19.15
N ASN A 61 -3.85 3.16 -20.01
CA ASN A 61 -4.06 3.23 -21.46
C ASN A 61 -5.53 3.05 -21.86
N ASN A 62 -6.33 2.37 -21.00
CA ASN A 62 -7.73 2.09 -21.18
C ASN A 62 -8.51 2.46 -19.91
N ALA A 63 -8.33 3.71 -19.45
CA ALA A 63 -8.95 4.17 -18.21
C ALA A 63 -10.48 4.05 -18.29
N SER A 64 -11.05 3.28 -17.38
CA SER A 64 -12.49 3.07 -17.24
C SER A 64 -12.85 2.96 -15.76
N ILE A 65 -14.12 3.20 -15.42
CA ILE A 65 -14.58 3.06 -14.04
C ILE A 65 -14.30 1.65 -13.50
N PRO A 66 -14.59 0.54 -14.23
CA PRO A 66 -14.25 -0.78 -13.76
C PRO A 66 -12.76 -0.98 -13.50
N SER A 67 -11.87 -0.43 -14.33
CA SER A 67 -10.43 -0.55 -14.13
C SER A 67 -9.96 0.16 -12.86
N LEU A 68 -10.50 1.34 -12.56
CA LEU A 68 -10.22 2.07 -11.32
C LEU A 68 -10.68 1.29 -10.09
N VAL A 69 -11.88 0.71 -10.14
CA VAL A 69 -12.41 -0.11 -9.05
C VAL A 69 -11.55 -1.36 -8.84
N ILE A 70 -11.15 -2.05 -9.90
CA ILE A 70 -10.29 -3.26 -9.80
C ILE A 70 -8.96 -2.92 -9.12
N ILE A 71 -8.27 -1.87 -9.54
CA ILE A 71 -7.01 -1.45 -8.92
C ILE A 71 -7.23 -1.11 -7.44
N SER A 72 -8.30 -0.38 -7.12
CA SER A 72 -8.64 0.02 -5.77
C SER A 72 -8.92 -1.19 -4.87
N VAL A 73 -9.61 -2.21 -5.38
CA VAL A 73 -9.84 -3.49 -4.69
C VAL A 73 -8.52 -4.22 -4.43
N VAL A 74 -7.67 -4.36 -5.45
CA VAL A 74 -6.38 -5.03 -5.33
C VAL A 74 -5.50 -4.34 -4.29
N LEU A 75 -5.37 -3.01 -4.35
CA LEU A 75 -4.57 -2.23 -3.40
C LEU A 75 -5.22 -2.19 -2.02
N GLY A 76 -6.54 -2.19 -1.92
CA GLY A 76 -7.28 -2.29 -0.67
C GLY A 76 -6.95 -3.58 0.07
N ILE A 77 -6.98 -4.71 -0.61
CA ILE A 77 -6.63 -6.01 -0.05
C ILE A 77 -5.13 -6.09 0.27
N ALA A 78 -4.26 -5.76 -0.69
CA ALA A 78 -2.83 -6.01 -0.59
C ALA A 78 -2.13 -5.02 0.35
N TYR A 79 -2.45 -3.74 0.27
CA TYR A 79 -1.80 -2.72 1.08
C TYR A 79 -2.59 -2.43 2.36
N ALA A 80 -3.84 -1.98 2.27
CA ALA A 80 -4.60 -1.57 3.45
C ALA A 80 -4.94 -2.77 4.35
N GLY A 81 -5.47 -3.85 3.79
CA GLY A 81 -5.91 -5.04 4.50
C GLY A 81 -4.80 -6.02 4.87
N THR A 82 -3.63 -5.95 4.22
CA THR A 82 -2.54 -6.90 4.46
C THR A 82 -1.29 -6.16 4.96
N ALA A 83 -0.59 -5.42 4.12
CA ALA A 83 0.73 -4.87 4.48
C ALA A 83 0.64 -3.91 5.68
N ASN A 84 -0.31 -2.98 5.69
CA ASN A 84 -0.48 -2.02 6.77
C ASN A 84 -0.88 -2.69 8.10
N ILE A 85 -1.77 -3.69 8.05
CA ILE A 85 -2.17 -4.47 9.23
C ILE A 85 -0.97 -5.24 9.79
N MET A 86 -0.16 -5.85 8.93
CA MET A 86 1.04 -6.58 9.35
C MET A 86 2.11 -5.66 9.96
N LEU A 87 2.29 -4.46 9.45
CA LEU A 87 3.20 -3.46 10.03
C LEU A 87 2.76 -3.07 11.44
N ASN A 88 1.46 -2.85 11.65
CA ASN A 88 0.93 -2.55 12.98
C ASN A 88 1.09 -3.74 13.93
N GLY A 89 0.79 -4.96 13.48
CA GLY A 89 0.99 -6.18 14.26
C GLY A 89 2.45 -6.40 14.66
N LEU A 90 3.37 -6.28 13.70
CA LEU A 90 4.82 -6.33 13.97
C LEU A 90 5.25 -5.22 14.93
N GLY A 91 4.69 -4.02 14.79
CA GLY A 91 4.93 -2.92 15.72
C GLY A 91 4.59 -3.29 17.17
N ILE A 92 3.45 -3.93 17.39
CA ILE A 92 3.03 -4.36 18.73
C ILE A 92 3.99 -5.43 19.28
N VAL A 93 4.23 -6.48 18.50
CA VAL A 93 5.03 -7.64 18.93
C VAL A 93 6.51 -7.30 19.14
N LEU A 94 7.05 -6.33 18.40
CA LEU A 94 8.44 -5.91 18.50
C LEU A 94 8.66 -4.70 19.43
N SER A 95 7.59 -4.14 19.99
CA SER A 95 7.69 -3.06 20.98
C SER A 95 8.24 -3.59 22.31
N PRO A 96 8.92 -2.73 23.11
CA PRO A 96 9.27 -3.07 24.48
C PRO A 96 8.04 -3.45 25.32
N GLU A 97 8.17 -4.42 26.22
CA GLU A 97 7.05 -4.89 27.06
C GLU A 97 6.46 -3.79 27.95
N ASP A 98 7.29 -2.87 28.41
CA ASP A 98 6.89 -1.71 29.22
C ASP A 98 6.22 -0.61 28.38
N ASN A 99 6.33 -0.66 27.04
CA ASN A 99 5.70 0.31 26.14
C ASN A 99 5.25 -0.32 24.82
N PRO A 100 4.17 -1.12 24.81
CA PRO A 100 3.68 -1.81 23.62
C PRO A 100 3.15 -0.86 22.52
N GLY A 101 2.88 0.41 22.86
CA GLY A 101 2.45 1.45 21.92
C GLY A 101 3.59 2.16 21.18
N TYR A 102 4.86 1.91 21.54
CA TYR A 102 6.00 2.66 21.01
C TYR A 102 6.15 2.54 19.49
N LEU A 103 6.32 1.33 18.97
CA LEU A 103 6.48 1.13 17.51
C LEU A 103 5.19 1.39 16.72
N PRO A 104 3.98 1.03 17.19
CA PRO A 104 2.75 1.45 16.54
C PRO A 104 2.61 2.97 16.44
N GLY A 105 2.98 3.72 17.47
CA GLY A 105 2.99 5.19 17.45
C GLY A 105 3.97 5.75 16.43
N MET A 106 5.20 5.21 16.38
CA MET A 106 6.18 5.56 15.35
C MET A 106 5.68 5.22 13.94
N ASN A 107 5.05 4.06 13.77
CA ASN A 107 4.48 3.65 12.47
C ASN A 107 3.38 4.62 12.01
N ALA A 108 2.50 5.06 12.91
CA ALA A 108 1.47 6.05 12.58
C ALA A 108 2.08 7.39 12.14
N GLY A 109 3.11 7.86 12.83
CA GLY A 109 3.85 9.08 12.45
C GLY A 109 4.55 8.93 11.09
N ALA A 110 5.27 7.82 10.90
CA ALA A 110 5.95 7.51 9.64
C ALA A 110 4.96 7.35 8.47
N PHE A 111 3.79 6.76 8.72
CA PHE A 111 2.72 6.63 7.72
C PHE A 111 2.23 8.00 7.24
N ASN A 112 1.93 8.92 8.15
CA ASN A 112 1.44 10.25 7.79
C ASN A 112 2.52 11.08 7.06
N LEU A 113 3.76 11.04 7.54
CA LEU A 113 4.89 11.69 6.89
C LEU A 113 5.15 11.09 5.49
N GLY A 114 5.17 9.76 5.41
CA GLY A 114 5.35 9.03 4.16
C GLY A 114 4.25 9.32 3.14
N ALA A 115 3.00 9.42 3.58
CA ALA A 115 1.89 9.80 2.70
C ALA A 115 2.11 11.20 2.11
N GLY A 116 2.44 12.20 2.93
CA GLY A 116 2.71 13.55 2.45
C GLY A 116 3.89 13.61 1.47
N LEU A 117 5.01 12.96 1.80
CA LEU A 117 6.19 12.88 0.92
C LEU A 117 5.88 12.14 -0.38
N SER A 118 5.11 11.05 -0.32
CA SER A 118 4.73 10.29 -1.52
C SER A 118 3.89 11.14 -2.46
N PHE A 119 2.92 11.87 -1.95
CA PHE A 119 2.13 12.79 -2.78
C PHE A 119 3.03 13.83 -3.47
N ALA A 120 3.96 14.45 -2.74
CA ALA A 120 4.88 15.44 -3.30
C ALA A 120 5.77 14.82 -4.40
N VAL A 121 6.38 13.67 -4.13
CA VAL A 121 7.26 12.97 -5.08
C VAL A 121 6.48 12.51 -6.32
N LEU A 122 5.35 11.86 -6.14
CA LEU A 122 4.56 11.33 -7.26
C LEU A 122 4.00 12.46 -8.14
N TYR A 123 3.56 13.57 -7.51
CA TYR A 123 3.11 14.74 -8.26
C TYR A 123 4.26 15.37 -9.04
N ALA A 124 5.44 15.57 -8.42
CA ALA A 124 6.61 16.13 -9.09
C ALA A 124 7.08 15.27 -10.28
N VAL A 125 7.07 13.93 -10.11
CA VAL A 125 7.38 13.01 -11.21
C VAL A 125 6.34 13.11 -12.31
N MET A 126 5.06 13.11 -11.97
CA MET A 126 3.97 13.24 -12.94
C MET A 126 4.11 14.55 -13.75
N ASP A 127 4.36 15.66 -13.08
CA ASP A 127 4.51 16.99 -13.71
C ASP A 127 5.73 17.04 -14.61
N ALA A 128 6.88 16.55 -14.16
CA ALA A 128 8.12 16.52 -14.94
C ALA A 128 7.98 15.78 -16.28
N PHE A 129 7.15 14.74 -16.33
CA PHE A 129 6.91 13.95 -17.53
C PHE A 129 5.65 14.34 -18.30
N ALA A 130 4.82 15.23 -17.76
CA ALA A 130 3.56 15.67 -18.39
C ALA A 130 3.77 16.38 -19.74
N MET A 131 4.92 17.00 -19.96
CA MET A 131 5.28 17.63 -21.24
C MET A 131 5.32 16.63 -22.41
N ASN A 132 5.57 15.35 -22.12
CA ASN A 132 5.54 14.26 -23.10
C ASN A 132 4.14 13.65 -23.27
N GLY A 133 3.14 14.23 -22.64
CA GLY A 133 1.76 13.77 -22.61
C GLY A 133 1.31 13.36 -21.21
N ALA A 134 0.09 13.68 -20.85
CA ALA A 134 -0.47 13.38 -19.51
C ALA A 134 -0.36 11.90 -19.13
N GLN A 135 -0.53 11.01 -20.10
CA GLN A 135 -0.42 9.55 -19.89
C GLN A 135 1.00 9.11 -19.53
N VAL A 136 2.02 9.76 -20.11
CA VAL A 136 3.43 9.49 -19.77
C VAL A 136 3.71 9.94 -18.35
N GLY A 137 3.19 11.09 -17.93
CA GLY A 137 3.28 11.57 -16.55
C GLY A 137 2.66 10.58 -15.54
N TYR A 138 1.45 10.09 -15.80
CA TYR A 138 0.81 9.08 -14.94
C TYR A 138 1.60 7.77 -14.87
N SER A 139 2.08 7.27 -16.01
CA SER A 139 2.88 6.06 -16.04
C SER A 139 4.19 6.21 -15.27
N ALA A 140 4.85 7.35 -15.38
CA ALA A 140 6.08 7.67 -14.64
C ALA A 140 5.81 7.71 -13.13
N ALA A 141 4.69 8.33 -12.69
CA ALA A 141 4.30 8.35 -11.29
C ALA A 141 4.01 6.93 -10.75
N MET A 142 3.34 6.06 -11.53
CA MET A 142 3.10 4.67 -11.14
C MET A 142 4.42 3.88 -11.03
N ILE A 143 5.37 4.08 -11.93
CA ILE A 143 6.70 3.46 -11.83
C ILE A 143 7.42 3.95 -10.57
N ALA A 144 7.38 5.25 -10.27
CA ALA A 144 7.95 5.80 -9.04
C ALA A 144 7.31 5.18 -7.78
N ALA A 145 5.98 5.01 -7.77
CA ALA A 145 5.28 4.33 -6.68
C ALA A 145 5.73 2.87 -6.53
N ALA A 146 5.88 2.13 -7.64
CA ALA A 146 6.40 0.76 -7.62
C ALA A 146 7.83 0.68 -7.09
N VAL A 147 8.69 1.65 -7.43
CA VAL A 147 10.06 1.75 -6.90
C VAL A 147 10.05 2.00 -5.39
N LEU A 148 9.20 2.90 -4.90
CA LEU A 148 9.06 3.16 -3.45
C LEU A 148 8.56 1.92 -2.69
N LEU A 149 7.58 1.20 -3.24
CA LEU A 149 7.12 -0.08 -2.68
C LEU A 149 8.20 -1.16 -2.73
N GLY A 150 9.01 -1.18 -3.79
CA GLY A 150 10.16 -2.06 -3.91
C GLY A 150 11.22 -1.78 -2.84
N ALA A 151 11.50 -0.50 -2.58
CA ALA A 151 12.39 -0.09 -1.48
C ALA A 151 11.81 -0.53 -0.12
N ALA A 152 10.51 -0.35 0.11
CA ALA A 152 9.85 -0.82 1.33
C ALA A 152 9.94 -2.36 1.47
N LEU A 153 9.79 -3.11 0.38
CA LEU A 153 9.97 -4.56 0.37
C LEU A 153 11.41 -4.94 0.76
N LEU A 154 12.43 -4.27 0.20
CA LEU A 154 13.83 -4.50 0.56
C LEU A 154 14.08 -4.19 2.04
N VAL A 155 13.61 -3.05 2.55
CA VAL A 155 13.72 -2.69 3.97
C VAL A 155 13.02 -3.73 4.85
N SER A 156 11.90 -4.30 4.42
CA SER A 156 11.18 -5.34 5.16
C SER A 156 12.02 -6.62 5.41
N LEU A 157 13.08 -6.83 4.63
CA LEU A 157 13.99 -7.97 4.83
C LEU A 157 14.80 -7.85 6.13
N PHE A 158 15.02 -6.64 6.61
CA PHE A 158 15.77 -6.35 7.83
C PHE A 158 14.91 -6.37 9.09
N ILE A 159 13.57 -6.49 8.98
CA ILE A 159 12.71 -6.61 10.16
C ILE A 159 13.08 -7.88 10.91
N PRO A 160 13.40 -7.83 12.22
CA PRO A 160 13.72 -9.01 13.02
C PRO A 160 12.52 -9.97 13.12
N LYS A 161 12.80 -11.25 13.33
CA LYS A 161 11.73 -12.19 13.69
C LYS A 161 11.28 -11.87 15.11
N PRO A 162 9.96 -11.89 15.39
CA PRO A 162 9.50 -11.99 16.77
C PRO A 162 10.16 -13.20 17.44
N SER A 163 10.57 -13.06 18.70
CA SER A 163 11.15 -14.17 19.44
C SER A 163 10.12 -15.30 19.61
N ASP A 164 10.55 -16.55 19.64
CA ASP A 164 9.65 -17.70 19.78
C ASP A 164 8.91 -17.69 21.15
N ALA A 165 9.27 -16.82 22.06
CA ALA A 165 8.60 -16.60 23.34
C ALA A 165 7.15 -16.05 23.19
N ASP A 166 6.82 -15.41 22.06
CA ASP A 166 5.48 -14.89 21.79
C ASP A 166 4.54 -15.91 21.12
N ASN A 167 4.99 -17.13 20.91
CA ASN A 167 4.20 -18.23 20.33
C ASN A 167 3.70 -19.26 21.37
N SER A 168 3.81 -18.94 22.66
CA SER A 168 3.33 -19.80 23.76
C SER A 168 2.04 -19.29 24.38
#